data_b1d279f160aa26ec4b84378187ee98c2
#
_entry.id   b1d279f160aa26ec4b84378187ee98c2
#
_cell.length_a   1.000
_cell.length_b   1.000
_cell.length_c   1.000
_cell.angle_alpha   90.00
_cell.angle_beta   90.00
_cell.angle_gamma   90.00
#
_symmetry.space_group_name_H-M   'P 1'
#
loop_
_entity.id
_entity.type
_entity.pdbx_description
1 polymer ?
#
loop_
_entity_poly.entity_id
_entity_poly.type
_entity_poly.pdbx_seq_one_letter_code
_entity_poly.pdbx_strand_id
1 'polypeptide(L)'
;MITLTSITHTYRGEIVPALLDVSLTLGESTVTALVGPNGSGKTTLMQILGGLLAPTSGSISIDAAQTSADDLFTDSIMASSSRDLDDVPATILIQYARLRPTWDERLFAHYARRFGLPVRSRKTLGKLSAGQAAVVTGAIALASGAPITLLDEIQAPLDVPTRYAFYEEILALAGECMEGKRPQRCFLVSSHMVSELEKVAEDVIVLKKGVLLAHESVDDFTCRVCALTGHASDVERLLVARPDLAVIVSRELGPTREIVVDLRGGTIDEATLVSHSLTSSPCSFQDAFAYLIQENDQ
;
A
#
# COMPACT_ATOMS: atom_id res chain seq x y z
N MET A 1 15.22 8.07 -2.37
CA MET A 1 13.84 8.56 -2.62
C MET A 1 13.44 8.26 -4.06
N ILE A 2 12.25 7.66 -4.32
CA ILE A 2 11.79 7.23 -5.64
C ILE A 2 10.60 8.11 -6.05
N THR A 3 10.73 8.81 -7.19
CA THR A 3 9.69 9.72 -7.69
C THR A 3 9.15 9.22 -9.03
N LEU A 4 7.84 9.10 -9.10
CA LEU A 4 7.08 8.82 -10.32
C LEU A 4 6.45 10.12 -10.81
N THR A 5 6.59 10.41 -12.10
CA THR A 5 6.04 11.63 -12.71
C THR A 5 5.15 11.25 -13.88
N SER A 6 3.86 11.55 -13.76
CA SER A 6 2.82 11.37 -14.79
C SER A 6 2.80 9.97 -15.43
N ILE A 7 2.94 8.94 -14.60
CA ILE A 7 2.94 7.56 -15.06
C ILE A 7 1.57 7.18 -15.60
N THR A 8 1.57 6.81 -16.88
CA THR A 8 0.40 6.25 -17.57
C THR A 8 0.77 4.90 -18.17
N HIS A 9 -0.09 3.91 -18.02
CA HIS A 9 0.10 2.62 -18.66
C HIS A 9 -1.20 2.06 -19.20
N THR A 10 -1.17 1.64 -20.47
CA THR A 10 -2.28 0.96 -21.15
C THR A 10 -1.77 -0.37 -21.70
N TYR A 11 -2.40 -1.47 -21.29
CA TYR A 11 -2.05 -2.80 -21.81
C TYR A 11 -2.39 -2.92 -23.31
N ARG A 12 -1.61 -3.70 -24.01
CA ARG A 12 -1.80 -3.89 -25.46
C ARG A 12 -3.20 -4.48 -25.76
N GLY A 13 -3.96 -3.75 -26.57
CA GLY A 13 -5.33 -4.13 -26.96
C GLY A 13 -6.43 -3.57 -26.04
N GLU A 14 -6.07 -2.94 -24.93
CA GLU A 14 -7.02 -2.24 -24.07
C GLU A 14 -7.16 -0.77 -24.51
N ILE A 15 -8.34 -0.19 -24.26
CA ILE A 15 -8.63 1.23 -24.54
C ILE A 15 -8.49 2.05 -23.25
N VAL A 16 -8.83 1.43 -22.11
CA VAL A 16 -8.80 2.09 -20.81
C VAL A 16 -7.42 1.88 -20.17
N PRO A 17 -6.73 2.94 -19.75
CA PRO A 17 -5.45 2.81 -19.09
C PRO A 17 -5.61 2.13 -17.71
N ALA A 18 -4.67 1.24 -17.40
CA ALA A 18 -4.57 0.62 -16.08
C ALA A 18 -4.00 1.60 -15.04
N LEU A 19 -3.18 2.57 -15.48
CA LEU A 19 -2.74 3.73 -14.71
C LEU A 19 -2.85 4.97 -15.58
N LEU A 20 -3.33 6.07 -15.00
CA LEU A 20 -3.55 7.35 -15.69
C LEU A 20 -2.96 8.50 -14.85
N ASP A 21 -1.89 9.09 -15.37
CA ASP A 21 -1.23 10.30 -14.82
C ASP A 21 -0.89 10.19 -13.33
N VAL A 22 -0.34 9.05 -12.91
CA VAL A 22 0.03 8.80 -11.51
C VAL A 22 1.37 9.47 -11.22
N SER A 23 1.35 10.43 -10.28
CA SER A 23 2.56 11.10 -9.78
C SER A 23 2.63 10.96 -8.26
N LEU A 24 3.74 10.41 -7.76
CA LEU A 24 3.95 10.20 -6.32
C LEU A 24 5.45 10.06 -6.02
N THR A 25 5.78 10.14 -4.73
CA THR A 25 7.15 9.97 -4.25
C THR A 25 7.16 8.99 -3.08
N LEU A 26 7.93 7.91 -3.20
CA LEU A 26 8.12 6.95 -2.12
C LEU A 26 9.31 7.36 -1.25
N GLY A 27 9.10 7.39 0.06
CA GLY A 27 10.12 7.68 1.06
C GLY A 27 11.16 6.57 1.20
N GLU A 28 12.26 6.90 1.85
CA GLU A 28 13.30 5.96 2.23
C GLU A 28 13.04 5.42 3.62
N SER A 29 13.28 4.12 3.81
CA SER A 29 13.13 3.43 5.10
C SER A 29 11.71 3.46 5.67
N THR A 30 10.70 3.71 4.81
CA THR A 30 9.29 3.71 5.18
C THR A 30 8.55 2.49 4.66
N VAL A 31 7.49 2.12 5.35
CA VAL A 31 6.52 1.13 4.87
C VAL A 31 5.31 1.89 4.34
N THR A 32 5.09 1.80 3.03
CA THR A 32 3.97 2.44 2.35
C THR A 32 2.88 1.41 2.03
N ALA A 33 1.66 1.66 2.46
CA ALA A 33 0.50 0.86 2.08
C ALA A 33 0.00 1.27 0.69
N LEU A 34 -0.24 0.29 -0.19
CA LEU A 34 -0.88 0.51 -1.48
C LEU A 34 -2.26 -0.13 -1.47
N VAL A 35 -3.30 0.68 -1.38
CA VAL A 35 -4.69 0.23 -1.25
C VAL A 35 -5.55 0.67 -2.43
N GLY A 36 -6.61 -0.08 -2.68
CA GLY A 36 -7.55 0.19 -3.76
C GLY A 36 -8.36 -1.05 -4.11
N PRO A 37 -9.51 -0.90 -4.78
CA PRO A 37 -10.32 -2.02 -5.26
C PRO A 37 -9.56 -2.93 -6.23
N ASN A 38 -10.12 -4.11 -6.49
CA ASN A 38 -9.60 -4.97 -7.56
C ASN A 38 -9.68 -4.24 -8.90
N GLY A 39 -8.60 -4.34 -9.70
CA GLY A 39 -8.51 -3.61 -10.97
C GLY A 39 -8.16 -2.12 -10.84
N SER A 40 -7.80 -1.62 -9.65
CA SER A 40 -7.40 -0.21 -9.48
C SER A 40 -6.02 0.15 -10.03
N GLY A 41 -5.20 -0.83 -10.45
CA GLY A 41 -3.86 -0.61 -10.99
C GLY A 41 -2.71 -0.90 -10.01
N LYS A 42 -2.96 -1.42 -8.80
CA LYS A 42 -1.93 -1.71 -7.79
C LYS A 42 -0.79 -2.59 -8.32
N THR A 43 -1.14 -3.76 -8.84
CA THR A 43 -0.16 -4.69 -9.42
C THR A 43 0.59 -4.07 -10.61
N THR A 44 -0.11 -3.30 -11.46
CA THR A 44 0.50 -2.58 -12.57
C THR A 44 1.53 -1.57 -12.09
N LEU A 45 1.21 -0.78 -11.05
CA LEU A 45 2.14 0.17 -10.43
C LEU A 45 3.37 -0.56 -9.86
N MET A 46 3.16 -1.66 -9.15
CA MET A 46 4.26 -2.46 -8.58
C MET A 46 5.13 -3.09 -9.68
N GLN A 47 4.54 -3.60 -10.75
CA GLN A 47 5.31 -4.14 -11.88
C GLN A 47 6.16 -3.07 -12.58
N ILE A 48 5.66 -1.85 -12.67
CA ILE A 48 6.42 -0.71 -13.22
C ILE A 48 7.58 -0.34 -12.28
N LEU A 49 7.33 -0.23 -10.97
CA LEU A 49 8.36 0.01 -9.95
C LEU A 49 9.37 -1.12 -9.86
N GLY A 50 8.96 -2.34 -10.18
CA GLY A 50 9.81 -3.53 -10.25
C GLY A 50 10.62 -3.67 -11.54
N GLY A 51 10.50 -2.72 -12.47
CA GLY A 51 11.15 -2.81 -13.79
C GLY A 51 10.63 -3.96 -14.67
N LEU A 52 9.52 -4.61 -14.27
CA LEU A 52 8.90 -5.74 -15.00
C LEU A 52 8.01 -5.25 -16.13
N LEU A 53 7.57 -4.01 -16.08
CA LEU A 53 6.66 -3.40 -17.03
C LEU A 53 7.09 -1.95 -17.29
N ALA A 54 7.26 -1.59 -18.56
CA ALA A 54 7.53 -0.20 -18.94
C ALA A 54 6.22 0.61 -18.94
N PRO A 55 6.20 1.84 -18.40
CA PRO A 55 5.04 2.71 -18.55
C PRO A 55 4.86 3.11 -20.02
N THR A 56 3.62 3.41 -20.44
CA THR A 56 3.34 3.93 -21.80
C THR A 56 3.84 5.38 -21.92
N SER A 57 3.76 6.15 -20.83
CA SER A 57 4.32 7.51 -20.72
C SER A 57 4.63 7.85 -19.27
N GLY A 58 5.36 8.93 -19.07
CA GLY A 58 5.87 9.36 -17.77
C GLY A 58 7.30 8.90 -17.53
N SER A 59 7.83 9.20 -16.35
CA SER A 59 9.20 8.87 -15.98
C SER A 59 9.33 8.50 -14.51
N ILE A 60 10.37 7.71 -14.20
CA ILE A 60 10.74 7.34 -12.83
C ILE A 60 12.15 7.84 -12.58
N SER A 61 12.38 8.39 -11.39
CA SER A 61 13.71 8.79 -10.94
C SER A 61 13.99 8.25 -9.53
N ILE A 62 15.24 7.85 -9.32
CA ILE A 62 15.78 7.51 -8.00
C ILE A 62 16.79 8.61 -7.65
N ASP A 63 16.65 9.23 -6.48
CA ASP A 63 17.51 10.32 -6.00
C ASP A 63 17.71 11.44 -7.04
N ALA A 64 16.61 11.83 -7.71
CA ALA A 64 16.53 12.82 -8.78
C ALA A 64 17.25 12.42 -10.10
N ALA A 65 17.84 11.23 -10.19
CA ALA A 65 18.39 10.71 -11.43
C ALA A 65 17.32 9.89 -12.17
N GLN A 66 17.11 10.17 -13.47
CA GLN A 66 16.19 9.37 -14.29
C GLN A 66 16.69 7.92 -14.34
N THR A 67 15.80 6.99 -14.07
CA THR A 67 16.11 5.57 -13.90
C THR A 67 15.51 4.76 -15.04
N SER A 68 16.28 3.83 -15.59
CA SER A 68 15.81 2.90 -16.60
C SER A 68 15.03 1.72 -15.98
N ALA A 69 14.29 0.99 -16.80
CA ALA A 69 13.63 -0.25 -16.36
C ALA A 69 14.65 -1.30 -15.88
N ASP A 70 15.83 -1.36 -16.51
CA ASP A 70 16.89 -2.31 -16.12
C ASP A 70 17.47 -1.97 -14.75
N ASP A 71 17.65 -0.68 -14.44
CA ASP A 71 18.10 -0.23 -13.12
C ASP A 71 17.04 -0.57 -12.06
N LEU A 72 15.76 -0.28 -12.33
CA LEU A 72 14.65 -0.65 -11.45
C LEU A 72 14.58 -2.16 -11.22
N PHE A 73 14.74 -2.97 -12.25
CA PHE A 73 14.77 -4.42 -12.13
C PHE A 73 15.93 -4.91 -11.25
N THR A 74 17.07 -4.25 -11.34
CA THR A 74 18.26 -4.57 -10.51
C THR A 74 18.06 -4.15 -9.06
N ASP A 75 17.50 -2.98 -8.82
CA ASP A 75 17.36 -2.38 -7.49
C ASP A 75 16.07 -2.79 -6.75
N SER A 76 15.16 -3.48 -7.43
CA SER A 76 13.91 -3.93 -6.83
C SER A 76 13.84 -5.44 -6.65
N ILE A 77 12.89 -5.83 -5.81
CA ILE A 77 12.38 -7.20 -5.73
C ILE A 77 10.88 -7.16 -5.52
N MET A 78 10.16 -7.98 -6.28
CA MET A 78 8.71 -8.13 -6.13
C MET A 78 8.39 -9.55 -5.68
N ALA A 79 7.65 -9.66 -4.58
CA ALA A 79 6.97 -10.88 -4.17
C ALA A 79 5.47 -10.69 -4.35
N SER A 80 4.82 -11.61 -5.04
CA SER A 80 3.40 -11.56 -5.33
C SER A 80 2.73 -12.89 -4.98
N SER A 81 1.44 -12.83 -4.67
CA SER A 81 0.58 -14.00 -4.56
C SER A 81 0.18 -14.57 -5.92
N SER A 82 0.64 -14.00 -7.03
CA SER A 82 0.41 -14.50 -8.38
C SER A 82 1.00 -15.92 -8.58
N ARG A 83 0.47 -16.62 -9.57
CA ARG A 83 0.89 -18.01 -9.89
C ARG A 83 2.00 -18.10 -10.92
N ASP A 84 2.63 -17.00 -11.27
CA ASP A 84 3.66 -16.93 -12.34
C ASP A 84 4.89 -17.80 -12.04
N LEU A 85 5.14 -18.08 -10.78
CA LEU A 85 6.26 -18.90 -10.31
C LEU A 85 5.86 -20.33 -9.86
N ASP A 86 4.61 -20.72 -10.10
CA ASP A 86 4.08 -22.02 -9.62
C ASP A 86 4.92 -23.23 -10.08
N ASP A 87 5.51 -23.18 -11.27
CA ASP A 87 6.33 -24.25 -11.83
C ASP A 87 7.81 -24.21 -11.37
N VAL A 88 8.20 -23.18 -10.64
CA VAL A 88 9.59 -22.99 -10.18
C VAL A 88 9.79 -23.65 -8.81
N PRO A 89 10.78 -24.54 -8.63
CA PRO A 89 11.13 -25.07 -7.31
C PRO A 89 11.60 -23.99 -6.35
N ALA A 90 11.12 -24.03 -5.10
CA ALA A 90 11.52 -23.08 -4.06
C ALA A 90 13.04 -23.01 -3.88
N THR A 91 13.74 -24.16 -4.00
CA THR A 91 15.21 -24.23 -3.93
C THR A 91 15.90 -23.44 -5.04
N ILE A 92 15.32 -23.40 -6.25
CA ILE A 92 15.88 -22.65 -7.38
C ILE A 92 15.70 -21.15 -7.14
N LEU A 93 14.53 -20.72 -6.67
CA LEU A 93 14.31 -19.30 -6.34
C LEU A 93 15.29 -18.81 -5.26
N ILE A 94 15.48 -19.60 -4.20
CA ILE A 94 16.43 -19.27 -3.14
C ILE A 94 17.85 -19.20 -3.68
N GLN A 95 18.27 -20.15 -4.53
CA GLN A 95 19.60 -20.14 -5.15
C GLN A 95 19.79 -18.92 -6.05
N TYR A 96 18.77 -18.56 -6.83
CA TYR A 96 18.81 -17.38 -7.69
C TYR A 96 18.88 -16.08 -6.88
N ALA A 97 18.10 -15.97 -5.81
CA ALA A 97 18.13 -14.83 -4.92
C ALA A 97 19.49 -14.62 -4.24
N ARG A 98 20.20 -15.71 -3.90
CA ARG A 98 21.56 -15.69 -3.36
C ARG A 98 22.62 -15.11 -4.30
N LEU A 99 22.32 -14.98 -5.58
CA LEU A 99 23.23 -14.32 -6.53
C LEU A 99 23.23 -12.79 -6.42
N ARG A 100 22.23 -12.22 -5.71
CA ARG A 100 22.20 -10.77 -5.49
C ARG A 100 23.35 -10.35 -4.56
N PRO A 101 24.11 -9.30 -4.90
CA PRO A 101 25.20 -8.81 -4.04
C PRO A 101 24.75 -8.38 -2.65
N THR A 102 23.49 -7.97 -2.53
CA THR A 102 22.86 -7.47 -1.31
C THR A 102 22.18 -8.55 -0.45
N TRP A 103 22.27 -9.82 -0.87
CA TRP A 103 21.63 -10.94 -0.16
C TRP A 103 22.14 -11.11 1.27
N ASP A 104 21.21 -11.21 2.23
CA ASP A 104 21.52 -11.49 3.64
C ASP A 104 21.15 -12.93 4.03
N GLU A 105 22.12 -13.82 4.01
CA GLU A 105 21.94 -15.23 4.37
C GLU A 105 21.54 -15.42 5.84
N ARG A 106 21.98 -14.52 6.76
CA ARG A 106 21.63 -14.62 8.17
C ARG A 106 20.17 -14.28 8.39
N LEU A 107 19.70 -13.24 7.72
CA LEU A 107 18.30 -12.81 7.74
C LEU A 107 17.40 -13.89 7.11
N PHE A 108 17.78 -14.43 5.96
CA PHE A 108 17.07 -15.55 5.35
C PHE A 108 17.00 -16.78 6.27
N ALA A 109 18.10 -17.15 6.92
CA ALA A 109 18.13 -18.25 7.85
C ALA A 109 17.26 -18.01 9.11
N HIS A 110 17.13 -16.75 9.54
CA HIS A 110 16.18 -16.35 10.58
C HIS A 110 14.73 -16.62 10.12
N TYR A 111 14.33 -16.12 8.95
CA TYR A 111 12.99 -16.35 8.40
C TYR A 111 12.71 -17.82 8.16
N ALA A 112 13.69 -18.56 7.65
CA ALA A 112 13.54 -19.99 7.42
C ALA A 112 13.20 -20.77 8.70
N ARG A 113 13.80 -20.39 9.82
CA ARG A 113 13.48 -20.98 11.14
C ARG A 113 12.13 -20.48 11.67
N ARG A 114 11.90 -19.16 11.66
CA ARG A 114 10.70 -18.53 12.21
C ARG A 114 9.42 -19.06 11.55
N PHE A 115 9.45 -19.20 10.23
CA PHE A 115 8.29 -19.59 9.43
C PHE A 115 8.30 -21.06 8.98
N GLY A 116 9.31 -21.84 9.39
CA GLY A 116 9.39 -23.25 9.01
C GLY A 116 9.48 -23.48 7.51
N LEU A 117 10.27 -22.65 6.79
CA LEU A 117 10.33 -22.69 5.34
C LEU A 117 10.85 -24.03 4.81
N PRO A 118 10.27 -24.56 3.74
CA PRO A 118 10.70 -25.83 3.12
C PRO A 118 11.98 -25.65 2.26
N VAL A 119 13.05 -25.06 2.83
CA VAL A 119 14.26 -24.64 2.12
C VAL A 119 15.00 -25.76 1.38
N ARG A 120 14.73 -27.03 1.72
CA ARG A 120 15.32 -28.21 1.05
C ARG A 120 14.30 -28.93 0.15
N SER A 121 13.10 -28.41 0.03
CA SER A 121 12.05 -29.01 -0.77
C SER A 121 12.34 -28.84 -2.26
N ARG A 122 12.28 -29.94 -3.02
CA ARG A 122 12.33 -29.91 -4.48
C ARG A 122 10.94 -29.68 -5.12
N LYS A 123 9.90 -29.47 -4.30
CA LYS A 123 8.56 -29.15 -4.79
C LYS A 123 8.57 -27.76 -5.44
N THR A 124 7.83 -27.62 -6.51
CA THR A 124 7.56 -26.31 -7.11
C THR A 124 6.66 -25.48 -6.21
N LEU A 125 6.64 -24.17 -6.34
CA LEU A 125 5.81 -23.30 -5.51
C LEU A 125 4.34 -23.69 -5.57
N GLY A 126 3.80 -24.01 -6.75
CA GLY A 126 2.42 -24.43 -6.92
C GLY A 126 2.05 -25.77 -6.24
N LYS A 127 3.06 -26.54 -5.78
CA LYS A 127 2.86 -27.77 -4.98
C LYS A 127 2.97 -27.54 -3.48
N LEU A 128 3.30 -26.33 -3.04
CA LEU A 128 3.20 -25.88 -1.66
C LEU A 128 1.77 -25.39 -1.38
N SER A 129 1.41 -25.25 -0.11
CA SER A 129 0.20 -24.47 0.20
C SER A 129 0.41 -23.00 -0.20
N ALA A 130 -0.67 -22.28 -0.52
CA ALA A 130 -0.60 -20.88 -0.89
C ALA A 130 0.14 -20.05 0.19
N GLY A 131 -0.13 -20.31 1.47
CA GLY A 131 0.58 -19.66 2.57
C GLY A 131 2.07 -20.01 2.63
N GLN A 132 2.43 -21.29 2.40
CA GLN A 132 3.85 -21.69 2.34
C GLN A 132 4.58 -21.02 1.17
N ALA A 133 3.98 -20.94 -0.01
CA ALA A 133 4.55 -20.28 -1.18
C ALA A 133 4.76 -18.78 -0.89
N ALA A 134 3.75 -18.11 -0.32
CA ALA A 134 3.78 -16.72 0.04
C ALA A 134 4.91 -16.41 1.05
N VAL A 135 5.04 -17.21 2.10
CA VAL A 135 6.12 -16.99 3.08
C VAL A 135 7.50 -17.22 2.47
N VAL A 136 7.65 -18.20 1.56
CA VAL A 136 8.93 -18.42 0.85
C VAL A 136 9.31 -17.23 0.00
N THR A 137 8.39 -16.72 -0.83
CA THR A 137 8.65 -15.56 -1.71
C THR A 137 8.87 -14.29 -0.91
N GLY A 138 8.08 -14.08 0.17
CA GLY A 138 8.24 -12.95 1.08
C GLY A 138 9.57 -12.96 1.82
N ALA A 139 9.97 -14.10 2.36
CA ALA A 139 11.26 -14.24 3.02
C ALA A 139 12.44 -13.99 2.06
N ILE A 140 12.32 -14.43 0.81
CA ILE A 140 13.30 -14.12 -0.24
C ILE A 140 13.34 -12.60 -0.48
N ALA A 141 12.19 -11.95 -0.61
CA ALA A 141 12.11 -10.51 -0.84
C ALA A 141 12.74 -9.72 0.32
N LEU A 142 12.41 -10.05 1.56
CA LEU A 142 12.96 -9.36 2.73
C LEU A 142 14.47 -9.60 2.88
N ALA A 143 14.97 -10.82 2.62
CA ALA A 143 16.38 -11.15 2.72
C ALA A 143 17.22 -10.70 1.52
N SER A 144 16.61 -10.26 0.43
CA SER A 144 17.30 -9.84 -0.80
C SER A 144 18.22 -8.65 -0.62
N GLY A 145 17.93 -7.78 0.37
CA GLY A 145 18.62 -6.50 0.55
C GLY A 145 18.36 -5.48 -0.57
N ALA A 146 17.37 -5.71 -1.43
CA ALA A 146 17.02 -4.79 -2.52
C ALA A 146 16.56 -3.43 -1.97
N PRO A 147 17.00 -2.31 -2.55
CA PRO A 147 16.55 -0.98 -2.16
C PRO A 147 15.03 -0.79 -2.23
N ILE A 148 14.37 -1.46 -3.18
CA ILE A 148 12.93 -1.41 -3.39
C ILE A 148 12.33 -2.79 -3.16
N THR A 149 11.50 -2.92 -2.13
CA THR A 149 10.83 -4.19 -1.79
C THR A 149 9.34 -4.06 -1.99
N LEU A 150 8.79 -4.81 -2.95
CA LEU A 150 7.40 -4.77 -3.39
C LEU A 150 6.71 -6.06 -2.96
N LEU A 151 5.66 -5.95 -2.14
CA LEU A 151 4.92 -7.08 -1.56
C LEU A 151 3.46 -7.01 -2.02
N ASP A 152 3.13 -7.71 -3.12
CA ASP A 152 1.81 -7.64 -3.76
C ASP A 152 0.88 -8.75 -3.24
N GLU A 153 0.01 -8.37 -2.31
CA GLU A 153 -0.99 -9.24 -1.65
C GLU A 153 -0.42 -10.53 -1.05
N ILE A 154 0.86 -10.52 -0.69
CA ILE A 154 1.57 -11.71 -0.22
C ILE A 154 1.04 -12.23 1.12
N GLN A 155 0.42 -11.38 1.92
CA GLN A 155 -0.17 -11.72 3.21
C GLN A 155 -1.54 -12.36 3.11
N ALA A 156 -2.23 -12.23 1.95
CA ALA A 156 -3.61 -12.71 1.77
C ALA A 156 -3.79 -14.21 2.04
N PRO A 157 -2.88 -15.12 1.58
CA PRO A 157 -3.00 -16.55 1.84
C PRO A 157 -2.46 -16.99 3.20
N LEU A 158 -1.96 -16.07 4.05
CA LEU A 158 -1.41 -16.40 5.36
C LEU A 158 -2.51 -16.52 6.42
N ASP A 159 -2.35 -17.44 7.35
CA ASP A 159 -3.17 -17.44 8.56
C ASP A 159 -2.83 -16.23 9.45
N VAL A 160 -3.73 -15.88 10.35
CA VAL A 160 -3.61 -14.66 11.17
C VAL A 160 -2.29 -14.60 11.96
N PRO A 161 -1.87 -15.66 12.70
CA PRO A 161 -0.60 -15.63 13.41
C PRO A 161 0.63 -15.43 12.50
N THR A 162 0.69 -16.16 11.39
CA THR A 162 1.79 -16.07 10.42
C THR A 162 1.84 -14.69 9.79
N ARG A 163 0.70 -14.12 9.45
CA ARG A 163 0.59 -12.79 8.85
C ARG A 163 1.08 -11.70 9.79
N TYR A 164 0.66 -11.71 11.06
CA TYR A 164 1.18 -10.75 12.05
C TYR A 164 2.68 -10.91 12.26
N ALA A 165 3.18 -12.14 12.36
CA ALA A 165 4.62 -12.38 12.46
C ALA A 165 5.38 -11.86 11.24
N PHE A 166 4.78 -11.93 10.04
CA PHE A 166 5.38 -11.39 8.81
C PHE A 166 5.41 -9.86 8.82
N TYR A 167 4.36 -9.20 9.29
CA TYR A 167 4.33 -7.74 9.47
C TYR A 167 5.37 -7.27 10.50
N GLU A 168 5.53 -7.99 11.61
CA GLU A 168 6.58 -7.69 12.61
C GLU A 168 7.99 -7.71 11.98
N GLU A 169 8.26 -8.66 11.06
CA GLU A 169 9.55 -8.72 10.37
C GLU A 169 9.74 -7.54 9.41
N ILE A 170 8.69 -7.09 8.72
CA ILE A 170 8.75 -5.90 7.87
C ILE A 170 9.07 -4.66 8.72
N LEU A 171 8.35 -4.47 9.83
CA LEU A 171 8.55 -3.33 10.74
C LEU A 171 9.95 -3.35 11.38
N ALA A 172 10.40 -4.52 11.83
CA ALA A 172 11.74 -4.66 12.41
C ALA A 172 12.82 -4.28 11.38
N LEU A 173 12.66 -4.73 10.14
CA LEU A 173 13.62 -4.45 9.08
C LEU A 173 13.60 -2.98 8.65
N ALA A 174 12.42 -2.36 8.54
CA ALA A 174 12.27 -0.94 8.27
C ALA A 174 12.91 -0.09 9.40
N GLY A 175 12.65 -0.45 10.66
CA GLY A 175 13.26 0.21 11.82
C GLY A 175 14.79 0.12 11.83
N GLU A 176 15.37 -1.05 11.48
CA GLU A 176 16.82 -1.19 11.34
C GLU A 176 17.40 -0.29 10.22
N CYS A 177 16.63 -0.10 9.13
CA CYS A 177 17.02 0.82 8.05
C CYS A 177 16.96 2.29 8.52
N MET A 178 15.89 2.69 9.22
CA MET A 178 15.74 4.04 9.78
C MET A 178 16.83 4.39 10.78
N GLU A 179 17.23 3.43 11.61
CA GLU A 179 18.30 3.61 12.60
C GLU A 179 19.71 3.58 11.97
N GLY A 180 19.84 3.39 10.65
CA GLY A 180 21.11 3.30 9.94
C GLY A 180 21.91 2.01 10.21
N LYS A 181 21.28 0.99 10.81
CA LYS A 181 21.89 -0.34 11.03
C LYS A 181 21.96 -1.14 9.74
N ARG A 182 21.14 -0.80 8.75
CA ARG A 182 21.07 -1.38 7.41
C ARG A 182 20.99 -0.27 6.35
N PRO A 183 21.34 -0.59 5.08
CA PRO A 183 21.07 0.32 3.97
C PRO A 183 19.60 0.69 3.89
N GLN A 184 19.31 1.91 3.44
CA GLN A 184 17.95 2.40 3.27
C GLN A 184 17.18 1.55 2.25
N ARG A 185 15.91 1.28 2.56
CA ARG A 185 15.01 0.47 1.73
C ARG A 185 13.61 1.07 1.75
N CYS A 186 12.94 1.03 0.60
CA CYS A 186 11.53 1.35 0.47
C CYS A 186 10.72 0.05 0.48
N PHE A 187 9.67 -0.01 1.30
CA PHE A 187 8.74 -1.13 1.35
C PHE A 187 7.37 -0.68 0.86
N LEU A 188 6.89 -1.25 -0.23
CA LEU A 188 5.54 -1.03 -0.73
C LEU A 188 4.73 -2.30 -0.55
N VAL A 189 3.68 -2.24 0.26
CA VAL A 189 2.85 -3.40 0.63
C VAL A 189 1.44 -3.18 0.10
N SER A 190 0.99 -3.97 -0.87
CA SER A 190 -0.40 -3.94 -1.30
C SER A 190 -1.26 -4.90 -0.46
N SER A 191 -2.49 -4.48 -0.16
CA SER A 191 -3.48 -5.33 0.47
C SER A 191 -4.91 -4.86 0.18
N HIS A 192 -5.82 -5.83 0.14
CA HIS A 192 -7.25 -5.56 0.25
C HIS A 192 -7.73 -5.58 1.72
N MET A 193 -6.87 -5.98 2.66
CA MET A 193 -7.14 -5.99 4.11
C MET A 193 -6.65 -4.69 4.74
N VAL A 194 -7.37 -3.61 4.44
CA VAL A 194 -6.97 -2.23 4.73
C VAL A 194 -6.72 -1.99 6.23
N SER A 195 -7.58 -2.52 7.10
CA SER A 195 -7.46 -2.36 8.56
C SER A 195 -6.19 -2.95 9.19
N GLU A 196 -5.51 -3.87 8.50
CA GLU A 196 -4.26 -4.43 8.99
C GLU A 196 -3.07 -3.56 8.61
N LEU A 197 -3.12 -2.91 7.44
CA LEU A 197 -2.05 -2.05 6.97
C LEU A 197 -1.89 -0.78 7.82
N GLU A 198 -2.96 -0.28 8.43
CA GLU A 198 -2.94 0.83 9.38
C GLU A 198 -1.88 0.66 10.49
N LYS A 199 -1.62 -0.59 10.89
CA LYS A 199 -0.67 -0.90 11.97
C LYS A 199 0.77 -1.09 11.50
N VAL A 200 0.98 -1.14 10.21
CA VAL A 200 2.27 -1.51 9.61
C VAL A 200 2.84 -0.39 8.76
N ALA A 201 1.97 0.40 8.12
CA ALA A 201 2.38 1.44 7.19
C ALA A 201 2.45 2.81 7.90
N GLU A 202 3.40 3.62 7.45
CA GLU A 202 3.54 5.04 7.81
C GLU A 202 2.80 5.91 6.80
N ASP A 203 2.88 5.54 5.51
CA ASP A 203 2.24 6.24 4.40
C ASP A 203 1.21 5.35 3.70
N VAL A 204 0.23 5.98 3.07
CA VAL A 204 -0.79 5.31 2.27
C VAL A 204 -0.90 5.92 0.88
N ILE A 205 -1.00 5.03 -0.11
CA ILE A 205 -1.34 5.35 -1.50
C ILE A 205 -2.68 4.71 -1.80
N VAL A 206 -3.66 5.51 -2.21
CA VAL A 206 -4.99 5.04 -2.60
C VAL A 206 -5.15 5.15 -4.11
N LEU A 207 -5.36 4.02 -4.78
CA LEU A 207 -5.63 3.96 -6.20
C LEU A 207 -7.08 3.55 -6.48
N LYS A 208 -7.72 4.20 -7.46
CA LYS A 208 -9.02 3.82 -8.00
C LYS A 208 -9.05 4.01 -9.51
N LYS A 209 -9.43 2.95 -10.25
CA LYS A 209 -9.55 2.99 -11.73
C LYS A 209 -8.30 3.59 -12.41
N GLY A 210 -7.12 3.25 -11.90
CA GLY A 210 -5.84 3.73 -12.43
C GLY A 210 -5.45 5.14 -12.00
N VAL A 211 -6.23 5.82 -11.19
CA VAL A 211 -5.98 7.20 -10.75
C VAL A 211 -5.56 7.21 -9.27
N LEU A 212 -4.62 8.08 -8.94
CA LEU A 212 -4.20 8.35 -7.56
C LEU A 212 -5.23 9.23 -6.87
N LEU A 213 -5.87 8.72 -5.81
CA LEU A 213 -6.85 9.48 -5.01
C LEU A 213 -6.21 10.14 -3.78
N ALA A 214 -5.27 9.47 -3.15
CA ALA A 214 -4.56 9.97 -1.98
C ALA A 214 -3.14 9.41 -1.93
N HIS A 215 -2.21 10.24 -1.42
CA HIS A 215 -0.87 9.86 -1.03
C HIS A 215 -0.45 10.75 0.14
N GLU A 216 -0.53 10.22 1.34
CA GLU A 216 -0.34 10.97 2.58
C GLU A 216 0.06 10.02 3.72
N SER A 217 0.41 10.54 4.90
CA SER A 217 0.64 9.69 6.06
C SER A 217 -0.66 8.97 6.47
N VAL A 218 -0.53 7.80 7.11
CA VAL A 218 -1.69 7.05 7.62
C VAL A 218 -2.47 7.89 8.64
N ASP A 219 -1.78 8.68 9.46
CA ASP A 219 -2.40 9.57 10.44
C ASP A 219 -3.21 10.68 9.75
N ASP A 220 -2.63 11.37 8.75
CA ASP A 220 -3.34 12.41 8.00
C ASP A 220 -4.54 11.84 7.25
N PHE A 221 -4.37 10.65 6.64
CA PHE A 221 -5.45 9.96 5.94
C PHE A 221 -6.62 9.63 6.87
N THR A 222 -6.34 9.15 8.07
CA THR A 222 -7.37 8.82 9.07
C THR A 222 -8.05 10.08 9.61
N CYS A 223 -7.30 11.17 9.78
CA CYS A 223 -7.86 12.45 10.19
C CYS A 223 -8.63 13.19 9.09
N ARG A 224 -8.36 12.88 7.83
CA ARG A 224 -8.97 13.53 6.67
C ARG A 224 -10.46 13.29 6.56
N VAL A 225 -10.95 12.12 6.97
CA VAL A 225 -12.36 11.74 6.89
C VAL A 225 -12.94 11.68 8.29
N CYS A 226 -13.96 12.49 8.57
CA CYS A 226 -14.62 12.48 9.86
C CYS A 226 -16.15 12.45 9.73
N ALA A 227 -16.81 11.86 10.72
CA ALA A 227 -18.25 11.89 10.86
C ALA A 227 -18.66 13.04 11.78
N LEU A 228 -19.59 13.88 11.32
CA LEU A 228 -20.18 14.97 12.07
C LEU A 228 -21.65 14.64 12.37
N THR A 229 -22.01 14.67 13.63
CA THR A 229 -23.35 14.27 14.09
C THR A 229 -23.98 15.38 14.92
N GLY A 230 -25.24 15.69 14.64
CA GLY A 230 -26.04 16.65 15.41
C GLY A 230 -27.48 16.72 14.95
N HIS A 231 -28.24 17.72 15.40
CA HIS A 231 -29.59 17.94 14.91
C HIS A 231 -29.54 18.33 13.42
N ALA A 232 -30.51 17.89 12.62
CA ALA A 232 -30.51 18.11 11.17
C ALA A 232 -30.38 19.61 10.80
N SER A 233 -31.07 20.51 11.53
CA SER A 233 -30.95 21.96 11.33
C SER A 233 -29.55 22.52 11.64
N ASP A 234 -28.79 21.90 12.54
CA ASP A 234 -27.46 22.33 12.93
C ASP A 234 -26.43 21.92 11.88
N VAL A 235 -26.60 20.71 11.36
CA VAL A 235 -25.80 20.22 10.22
C VAL A 235 -26.02 21.09 8.98
N GLU A 236 -27.28 21.46 8.67
CA GLU A 236 -27.58 22.37 7.56
C GLU A 236 -26.93 23.75 7.73
N ARG A 237 -26.96 24.31 8.95
CA ARG A 237 -26.29 25.59 9.24
C ARG A 237 -24.76 25.49 9.03
N LEU A 238 -24.16 24.39 9.44
CA LEU A 238 -22.74 24.16 9.16
C LEU A 238 -22.45 24.11 7.66
N LEU A 239 -23.24 23.36 6.88
CA LEU A 239 -23.03 23.23 5.43
C LEU A 239 -23.24 24.57 4.68
N VAL A 240 -24.10 25.44 5.17
CA VAL A 240 -24.25 26.80 4.64
C VAL A 240 -23.02 27.66 4.99
N ALA A 241 -22.51 27.53 6.21
CA ALA A 241 -21.34 28.29 6.67
C ALA A 241 -20.00 27.77 6.05
N ARG A 242 -19.94 26.49 5.71
CA ARG A 242 -18.75 25.79 5.17
C ARG A 242 -19.11 25.06 3.86
N PRO A 243 -19.36 25.80 2.77
CA PRO A 243 -19.69 25.21 1.47
C PRO A 243 -18.49 24.48 0.82
N ASP A 244 -17.32 24.63 1.39
CA ASP A 244 -16.08 23.94 1.01
C ASP A 244 -16.01 22.48 1.51
N LEU A 245 -16.85 22.09 2.45
CA LEU A 245 -16.88 20.73 2.96
C LEU A 245 -17.45 19.76 1.91
N ALA A 246 -16.63 18.80 1.53
CA ALA A 246 -17.07 17.71 0.65
C ALA A 246 -17.83 16.66 1.47
N VAL A 247 -19.14 16.63 1.34
CA VAL A 247 -19.99 15.62 2.00
C VAL A 247 -19.96 14.34 1.17
N ILE A 248 -19.40 13.27 1.74
CA ILE A 248 -19.33 11.94 1.11
C ILE A 248 -20.62 11.16 1.35
N VAL A 249 -21.11 11.17 2.58
CA VAL A 249 -22.30 10.42 3.01
C VAL A 249 -23.16 11.31 3.91
N SER A 250 -24.48 11.18 3.78
CA SER A 250 -25.44 11.80 4.68
C SER A 250 -26.49 10.79 5.10
N ARG A 251 -26.73 10.67 6.40
CA ARG A 251 -27.71 9.74 6.99
C ARG A 251 -28.60 10.50 7.96
N GLU A 252 -29.91 10.27 7.89
CA GLU A 252 -30.88 10.82 8.84
C GLU A 252 -31.36 9.70 9.77
N LEU A 253 -31.33 9.98 11.07
CA LEU A 253 -31.75 9.09 12.16
C LEU A 253 -32.74 9.88 13.05
N GLY A 254 -33.99 9.98 12.61
CA GLY A 254 -35.01 10.82 13.26
C GLY A 254 -34.65 12.31 13.19
N PRO A 255 -34.54 13.03 14.32
CA PRO A 255 -34.17 14.46 14.34
C PRO A 255 -32.64 14.66 14.18
N THR A 256 -31.85 13.59 14.25
CA THR A 256 -30.38 13.63 14.17
C THR A 256 -29.95 13.35 12.73
N ARG A 257 -28.96 14.09 12.27
CA ARG A 257 -28.30 13.88 10.99
C ARG A 257 -26.82 13.64 11.23
N GLU A 258 -26.30 12.61 10.59
CA GLU A 258 -24.87 12.32 10.48
C GLU A 258 -24.42 12.60 9.07
N ILE A 259 -23.33 13.33 8.92
CA ILE A 259 -22.64 13.50 7.65
C ILE A 259 -21.20 13.03 7.79
N VAL A 260 -20.68 12.35 6.79
CA VAL A 260 -19.25 12.04 6.65
C VAL A 260 -18.68 13.02 5.64
N VAL A 261 -17.61 13.70 6.02
CA VAL A 261 -16.98 14.74 5.20
C VAL A 261 -15.51 14.39 4.91
N ASP A 262 -15.05 14.73 3.69
CA ASP A 262 -13.63 14.76 3.33
C ASP A 262 -13.12 16.19 3.55
N LEU A 263 -12.23 16.33 4.50
CA LEU A 263 -11.63 17.64 4.88
C LEU A 263 -10.54 18.09 3.91
N ARG A 264 -10.08 17.23 3.01
CA ARG A 264 -9.04 17.53 1.99
C ARG A 264 -7.80 18.23 2.55
N GLY A 265 -7.35 17.79 3.72
CA GLY A 265 -6.23 18.40 4.45
C GLY A 265 -6.58 19.65 5.27
N GLY A 266 -7.87 20.05 5.31
CA GLY A 266 -8.38 21.04 6.25
C GLY A 266 -8.70 20.43 7.61
N THR A 267 -9.12 21.28 8.54
CA THR A 267 -9.60 20.87 9.87
C THR A 267 -10.93 21.54 10.18
N ILE A 268 -11.70 20.93 11.05
CA ILE A 268 -12.83 21.59 11.70
C ILE A 268 -12.41 21.82 13.15
N ASP A 269 -12.31 23.09 13.53
CA ASP A 269 -11.94 23.46 14.88
C ASP A 269 -13.06 23.19 15.89
N GLU A 270 -12.70 22.99 17.15
CA GLU A 270 -13.65 22.72 18.22
C GLU A 270 -14.66 23.87 18.39
N ALA A 271 -14.23 25.11 18.17
CA ALA A 271 -15.12 26.28 18.25
C ALA A 271 -16.25 26.21 17.22
N THR A 272 -15.95 25.78 15.99
CA THR A 272 -16.96 25.55 14.94
C THR A 272 -17.93 24.42 15.33
N LEU A 273 -17.45 23.31 15.87
CA LEU A 273 -18.28 22.20 16.33
C LEU A 273 -19.22 22.66 17.47
N VAL A 274 -18.70 23.35 18.46
CA VAL A 274 -19.48 23.86 19.59
C VAL A 274 -20.53 24.88 19.14
N SER A 275 -20.17 25.83 18.26
CA SER A 275 -21.10 26.87 17.76
C SER A 275 -22.29 26.31 16.97
N HIS A 276 -22.11 25.14 16.35
CA HIS A 276 -23.16 24.43 15.63
C HIS A 276 -23.77 23.26 16.42
N SER A 277 -23.36 23.05 17.69
CA SER A 277 -23.86 21.95 18.52
C SER A 277 -23.63 20.57 17.88
N LEU A 278 -22.50 20.39 17.22
CA LEU A 278 -22.12 19.15 16.54
C LEU A 278 -21.04 18.40 17.32
N THR A 279 -21.04 17.08 17.18
CA THR A 279 -19.95 16.21 17.64
C THR A 279 -19.19 15.67 16.43
N SER A 280 -17.88 15.64 16.53
CA SER A 280 -17.01 15.01 15.54
C SER A 280 -16.51 13.68 16.08
N SER A 281 -16.48 12.68 15.23
CA SER A 281 -15.80 11.40 15.49
C SER A 281 -14.89 11.05 14.34
N PRO A 282 -13.62 10.64 14.61
CA PRO A 282 -12.71 10.17 13.57
C PRO A 282 -13.27 8.87 12.95
N CYS A 283 -13.07 8.72 11.67
CA CYS A 283 -13.32 7.46 11.00
C CYS A 283 -12.14 6.49 11.23
N SER A 284 -12.39 5.19 11.20
CA SER A 284 -11.29 4.22 11.12
C SER A 284 -10.61 4.34 9.74
N PHE A 285 -9.36 3.92 9.64
CA PHE A 285 -8.65 3.85 8.36
C PHE A 285 -9.46 3.09 7.29
N GLN A 286 -10.09 1.98 7.67
CA GLN A 286 -10.94 1.20 6.79
C GLN A 286 -12.19 1.96 6.33
N ASP A 287 -12.85 2.70 7.24
CA ASP A 287 -14.04 3.48 6.89
C ASP A 287 -13.68 4.66 6.01
N ALA A 288 -12.59 5.39 6.34
CA ALA A 288 -12.07 6.47 5.51
C ALA A 288 -11.78 6.01 4.08
N PHE A 289 -11.11 4.86 3.94
CA PHE A 289 -10.88 4.24 2.64
C PHE A 289 -12.18 3.91 1.91
N ALA A 290 -13.14 3.27 2.61
CA ALA A 290 -14.42 2.88 2.02
C ALA A 290 -15.21 4.09 1.52
N TYR A 291 -15.24 5.18 2.29
CA TYR A 291 -15.92 6.42 1.91
C TYR A 291 -15.27 7.08 0.70
N LEU A 292 -13.95 7.24 0.69
CA LEU A 292 -13.24 7.86 -0.44
C LEU A 292 -13.40 7.06 -1.74
N ILE A 293 -13.49 5.74 -1.66
CA ILE A 293 -13.76 4.92 -2.83
C ILE A 293 -15.19 5.10 -3.34
N GLN A 294 -16.19 5.31 -2.47
CA GLN A 294 -17.58 5.52 -2.87
C GLN A 294 -17.81 6.90 -3.52
N GLU A 295 -17.21 7.97 -2.99
CA GLU A 295 -17.37 9.34 -3.51
C GLU A 295 -17.06 9.44 -5.01
N ASN A 296 -16.03 8.74 -5.47
CA ASN A 296 -15.59 8.83 -6.87
C ASN A 296 -16.37 7.91 -7.84
N ASP A 297 -17.48 7.31 -7.44
CA ASP A 297 -18.38 6.54 -8.33
C ASP A 297 -19.64 7.33 -8.72
N GLN A 298 -19.84 8.54 -8.19
CA GLN A 298 -20.93 9.46 -8.56
C GLN A 298 -20.41 10.52 -9.55
#